data_798f94f2afdffe4893c3030fb1915488
#
_entry.id   798f94f2afdffe4893c3030fb1915488
#
_cell.length_a   1.000
_cell.length_b   1.000
_cell.length_c   1.000
_cell.angle_alpha   90.00
_cell.angle_beta   90.00
_cell.angle_gamma   90.00
#
_symmetry.space_group_name_H-M   'P 1'
#
loop_
_entity.id
_entity.type
_entity.pdbx_description
1 polymer ?
#
loop_
_entity_poly.entity_id
_entity_poly.type
_entity_poly.pdbx_seq_one_letter_code
_entity_poly.pdbx_strand_id
1 'polypeptide(L)'
;MSIDIETYRLKAQEAIEYVFVKEYHNSLGIPMPIVKMLLPDDANYSTGQYYITIDKTWQIHLNFGKLPISYHEFQNEVKVLTRHEIEHYMCCPFDVITHFRMLKRIRDVYYKHFSHLGINIEYACGAISNQAADIIVDTKNYYRHSKETLKSEIDWIKIGANISACPRHCKLMFLTKEAIW
;
A
#
# COMPACT_ATOMS: atom_id res chain seq x y z
N MET A 1 14.46 -21.18 18.61
CA MET A 1 13.42 -21.62 17.65
C MET A 1 13.81 -21.06 16.30
N SER A 2 14.12 -21.91 15.32
CA SER A 2 14.25 -21.46 13.94
C SER A 2 12.87 -21.06 13.47
N ILE A 3 12.72 -19.82 13.07
CA ILE A 3 11.45 -19.36 12.55
C ILE A 3 11.30 -19.97 11.18
N ASP A 4 10.17 -20.61 11.01
CA ASP A 4 9.81 -21.24 9.76
C ASP A 4 9.28 -20.15 8.78
N ILE A 5 10.22 -19.54 8.08
CA ILE A 5 9.97 -18.52 7.05
C ILE A 5 8.99 -19.06 5.99
N GLU A 6 9.07 -20.35 5.69
CA GLU A 6 8.17 -20.99 4.73
C GLU A 6 6.72 -20.99 5.23
N THR A 7 6.51 -21.15 6.54
CA THR A 7 5.17 -20.98 7.11
C THR A 7 4.60 -19.58 6.85
N TYR A 8 5.39 -18.51 6.97
CA TYR A 8 4.94 -17.16 6.63
C TYR A 8 4.59 -17.02 5.15
N ARG A 9 5.38 -17.61 4.26
CA ARG A 9 5.08 -17.62 2.82
C ARG A 9 3.74 -18.29 2.53
N LEU A 10 3.50 -19.46 3.12
CA LEU A 10 2.23 -20.19 2.99
C LEU A 10 1.05 -19.38 3.56
N LYS A 11 1.24 -18.73 4.71
CA LYS A 11 0.21 -17.86 5.32
C LYS A 11 -0.09 -16.62 4.47
N ALA A 12 0.88 -16.06 3.78
CA ALA A 12 0.65 -15.00 2.82
C ALA A 12 -0.19 -15.50 1.64
N GLN A 13 0.16 -16.67 1.09
CA GLN A 13 -0.59 -17.28 -0.01
C GLN A 13 -2.05 -17.55 0.38
N GLU A 14 -2.29 -18.15 1.55
CA GLU A 14 -3.64 -18.39 2.09
C GLU A 14 -4.44 -17.07 2.24
N ALA A 15 -3.80 -15.99 2.69
CA ALA A 15 -4.45 -14.68 2.83
C ALA A 15 -4.88 -14.10 1.49
N ILE A 16 -4.00 -14.19 0.48
CA ILE A 16 -4.28 -13.74 -0.89
C ILE A 16 -5.43 -14.56 -1.50
N GLU A 17 -5.36 -15.89 -1.40
CA GLU A 17 -6.42 -16.78 -1.88
C GLU A 17 -7.76 -16.48 -1.21
N TYR A 18 -7.75 -16.21 0.08
CA TYR A 18 -8.97 -15.83 0.79
C TYR A 18 -9.59 -14.56 0.18
N VAL A 19 -8.81 -13.51 -0.05
CA VAL A 19 -9.30 -12.27 -0.65
C VAL A 19 -9.85 -12.54 -2.04
N PHE A 20 -9.07 -13.17 -2.93
CA PHE A 20 -9.48 -13.42 -4.32
C PHE A 20 -10.71 -14.32 -4.44
N VAL A 21 -10.76 -15.42 -3.68
CA VAL A 21 -11.80 -16.45 -3.79
C VAL A 21 -13.04 -16.09 -2.98
N LYS A 22 -12.86 -15.66 -1.73
CA LYS A 22 -13.99 -15.46 -0.81
C LYS A 22 -14.59 -14.06 -0.89
N GLU A 23 -13.77 -13.05 -1.10
CA GLU A 23 -14.27 -11.67 -1.11
C GLU A 23 -14.59 -11.18 -2.52
N TYR A 24 -13.78 -11.53 -3.49
CA TYR A 24 -13.98 -11.12 -4.89
C TYR A 24 -14.49 -12.23 -5.82
N HIS A 25 -14.71 -13.44 -5.29
CA HIS A 25 -15.31 -14.58 -6.01
C HIS A 25 -14.64 -14.90 -7.36
N ASN A 26 -13.30 -14.73 -7.46
CA ASN A 26 -12.53 -14.87 -8.70
C ASN A 26 -13.04 -14.01 -9.87
N SER A 27 -13.78 -12.94 -9.59
CA SER A 27 -14.41 -12.10 -10.62
C SER A 27 -13.52 -10.99 -11.18
N LEU A 28 -12.30 -10.85 -10.66
CA LEU A 28 -11.43 -9.70 -10.97
C LEU A 28 -10.82 -9.72 -12.37
N GLY A 29 -10.72 -10.90 -13.01
CA GLY A 29 -10.08 -11.04 -14.32
C GLY A 29 -8.56 -10.80 -14.32
N ILE A 30 -7.94 -10.70 -13.14
CA ILE A 30 -6.48 -10.57 -12.95
C ILE A 30 -5.95 -11.81 -12.24
N PRO A 31 -4.68 -12.20 -12.47
CA PRO A 31 -4.07 -13.30 -11.73
C PRO A 31 -3.87 -12.94 -10.27
N MET A 32 -3.82 -13.95 -9.40
CA MET A 32 -3.36 -13.74 -8.03
C MET A 32 -1.87 -13.36 -8.02
N PRO A 33 -1.45 -12.45 -7.12
CA PRO A 33 -0.03 -12.09 -7.00
C PRO A 33 0.80 -13.27 -6.51
N ILE A 34 2.05 -13.31 -6.98
CA ILE A 34 3.02 -14.31 -6.54
C ILE A 34 3.73 -13.78 -5.29
N VAL A 35 3.88 -14.64 -4.28
CA VAL A 35 4.63 -14.29 -3.07
C VAL A 35 6.11 -14.61 -3.26
N LYS A 36 6.96 -13.59 -3.16
CA LYS A 36 8.42 -13.70 -3.20
C LYS A 36 9.01 -13.34 -1.84
N MET A 37 9.84 -14.24 -1.33
CA MET A 37 10.68 -13.96 -0.17
C MET A 37 11.92 -13.18 -0.61
N LEU A 38 12.22 -12.07 0.05
CA LEU A 38 13.49 -11.38 -0.13
C LEU A 38 14.58 -12.07 0.69
N LEU A 39 15.67 -12.40 0.03
CA LEU A 39 16.86 -12.99 0.62
C LEU A 39 17.92 -11.91 0.87
N PRO A 40 18.91 -12.14 1.75
CA PRO A 40 19.97 -11.17 2.04
C PRO A 40 20.71 -10.61 0.82
N ASP A 41 20.76 -11.37 -0.27
CA ASP A 41 21.41 -10.98 -1.53
C ASP A 41 20.48 -10.20 -2.49
N ASP A 42 19.18 -10.10 -2.18
CA ASP A 42 18.25 -9.30 -2.99
C ASP A 42 18.49 -7.80 -2.75
N ALA A 43 18.50 -7.02 -3.82
CA ALA A 43 18.78 -5.57 -3.77
C ALA A 43 17.81 -4.78 -2.85
N ASN A 44 16.60 -5.31 -2.66
CA ASN A 44 15.57 -4.70 -1.83
C ASN A 44 15.50 -5.31 -0.42
N TYR A 45 16.41 -6.24 -0.08
CA TYR A 45 16.45 -6.79 1.28
C TYR A 45 16.94 -5.74 2.28
N SER A 46 16.26 -5.65 3.42
CA SER A 46 16.64 -4.74 4.50
C SER A 46 16.81 -5.50 5.82
N THR A 47 18.04 -5.55 6.30
CA THR A 47 18.37 -6.17 7.59
C THR A 47 17.74 -5.39 8.74
N GLY A 48 17.19 -6.10 9.71
CA GLY A 48 16.58 -5.50 10.90
C GLY A 48 15.20 -4.89 10.66
N GLN A 49 14.65 -5.04 9.48
CA GLN A 49 13.31 -4.56 9.12
C GLN A 49 12.39 -5.72 8.72
N TYR A 50 11.11 -5.53 8.99
CA TYR A 50 10.02 -6.30 8.44
C TYR A 50 9.16 -5.39 7.59
N TYR A 51 8.86 -5.79 6.37
CA TYR A 51 7.88 -5.11 5.53
C TYR A 51 7.29 -6.04 4.47
N ILE A 52 6.12 -5.66 4.02
CA ILE A 52 5.40 -6.27 2.89
C ILE A 52 5.22 -5.18 1.85
N THR A 53 5.57 -5.46 0.60
CA THR A 53 5.31 -4.56 -0.53
C THR A 53 4.80 -5.35 -1.72
N ILE A 54 4.10 -4.68 -2.62
CA ILE A 54 3.77 -5.22 -3.93
C ILE A 54 4.49 -4.40 -5.00
N ASP A 55 4.99 -5.07 -6.02
CA ASP A 55 5.69 -4.39 -7.11
C ASP A 55 4.81 -4.24 -8.36
N LYS A 56 5.34 -3.52 -9.36
CA LYS A 56 4.65 -3.29 -10.64
C LYS A 56 4.43 -4.57 -11.46
N THR A 57 5.09 -5.65 -11.10
CA THR A 57 4.95 -6.96 -11.76
C THR A 57 3.93 -7.85 -11.07
N TRP A 58 3.17 -7.30 -10.13
CA TRP A 58 2.15 -7.99 -9.37
C TRP A 58 2.73 -9.13 -8.51
N GLN A 59 3.88 -8.84 -7.85
CA GLN A 59 4.51 -9.75 -6.90
C GLN A 59 4.50 -9.12 -5.50
N ILE A 60 4.08 -9.90 -4.51
CA ILE A 60 4.18 -9.53 -3.09
C ILE A 60 5.55 -9.93 -2.59
N HIS A 61 6.33 -8.94 -2.17
CA HIS A 61 7.65 -9.12 -1.60
C HIS A 61 7.57 -9.10 -0.08
N LEU A 62 8.09 -10.16 0.55
CA LEU A 62 8.16 -10.30 1.99
C LEU A 62 9.62 -10.15 2.43
N ASN A 63 9.89 -9.12 3.23
CA ASN A 63 11.19 -8.92 3.87
C ASN A 63 11.13 -9.31 5.34
N PHE A 64 11.91 -10.29 5.75
CA PHE A 64 12.04 -10.78 7.12
C PHE A 64 13.42 -10.51 7.71
N GLY A 65 14.01 -9.35 7.44
CA GLY A 65 15.22 -8.91 8.12
C GLY A 65 15.03 -8.74 9.63
N LYS A 66 13.76 -8.61 10.05
CA LYS A 66 13.25 -8.73 11.43
C LYS A 66 11.97 -9.57 11.36
N LEU A 67 11.62 -10.22 12.46
CA LEU A 67 10.43 -11.06 12.49
C LEU A 67 9.15 -10.27 12.70
N PRO A 68 8.09 -10.63 11.99
CA PRO A 68 6.77 -10.11 12.27
C PRO A 68 6.21 -10.65 13.58
N ILE A 69 5.15 -10.05 14.05
CA ILE A 69 4.55 -10.23 15.35
C ILE A 69 3.92 -11.64 15.47
N SER A 70 2.76 -11.86 14.95
CA SER A 70 2.08 -13.15 14.96
C SER A 70 1.63 -13.55 13.56
N TYR A 71 1.41 -14.85 13.31
CA TYR A 71 0.89 -15.30 12.02
C TYR A 71 -0.47 -14.69 11.68
N HIS A 72 -1.32 -14.49 12.68
CA HIS A 72 -2.64 -13.90 12.46
C HIS A 72 -2.55 -12.42 12.05
N GLU A 73 -1.72 -11.63 12.72
CA GLU A 73 -1.51 -10.22 12.38
C GLU A 73 -0.87 -10.09 11.00
N PHE A 74 0.14 -10.92 10.71
CA PHE A 74 0.76 -10.99 9.39
C PHE A 74 -0.25 -11.31 8.29
N GLN A 75 -1.12 -12.31 8.47
CA GLN A 75 -2.16 -12.62 7.49
C GLN A 75 -3.13 -11.46 7.27
N ASN A 76 -3.49 -10.73 8.32
CA ASN A 76 -4.35 -9.55 8.20
C ASN A 76 -3.66 -8.43 7.42
N GLU A 77 -2.37 -8.17 7.66
CA GLU A 77 -1.60 -7.21 6.87
C GLU A 77 -1.56 -7.58 5.38
N VAL A 78 -1.31 -8.86 5.06
CA VAL A 78 -1.32 -9.34 3.66
C VAL A 78 -2.70 -9.15 3.04
N LYS A 79 -3.80 -9.43 3.76
CA LYS A 79 -5.16 -9.20 3.25
C LYS A 79 -5.42 -7.72 2.97
N VAL A 80 -5.05 -6.84 3.91
CA VAL A 80 -5.24 -5.39 3.74
C VAL A 80 -4.46 -4.89 2.53
N LEU A 81 -3.18 -5.27 2.40
CA LEU A 81 -2.37 -4.92 1.24
C LEU A 81 -3.00 -5.46 -0.07
N THR A 82 -3.41 -6.72 -0.08
CA THR A 82 -4.02 -7.33 -1.28
C THR A 82 -5.30 -6.61 -1.70
N ARG A 83 -6.17 -6.25 -0.76
CA ARG A 83 -7.38 -5.46 -1.02
C ARG A 83 -7.04 -4.06 -1.55
N HIS A 84 -6.04 -3.41 -0.96
CA HIS A 84 -5.56 -2.10 -1.38
C HIS A 84 -5.16 -2.11 -2.86
N GLU A 85 -4.33 -3.06 -3.25
CA GLU A 85 -3.88 -3.16 -4.64
C GLU A 85 -4.99 -3.57 -5.62
N ILE A 86 -5.91 -4.44 -5.20
CA ILE A 86 -7.10 -4.76 -6.00
C ILE A 86 -7.96 -3.52 -6.23
N GLU A 87 -8.19 -2.72 -5.21
CA GLU A 87 -8.97 -1.48 -5.35
C GLU A 87 -8.24 -0.46 -6.23
N HIS A 88 -6.91 -0.40 -6.22
CA HIS A 88 -6.16 0.36 -7.22
C HIS A 88 -6.48 -0.12 -8.63
N TYR A 89 -6.43 -1.42 -8.87
CA TYR A 89 -6.77 -1.99 -10.17
C TYR A 89 -8.22 -1.68 -10.59
N MET A 90 -9.16 -1.72 -9.66
CA MET A 90 -10.59 -1.51 -9.95
C MET A 90 -10.99 -0.04 -10.08
N CYS A 91 -10.30 0.86 -9.39
CA CYS A 91 -10.72 2.26 -9.25
C CYS A 91 -9.68 3.26 -9.73
N CYS A 92 -8.42 2.87 -9.75
CA CYS A 92 -7.28 3.74 -10.04
C CYS A 92 -6.25 2.98 -10.91
N PRO A 93 -5.77 3.53 -12.00
CA PRO A 93 -6.05 4.91 -12.43
C PRO A 93 -7.52 5.02 -12.86
N PHE A 94 -8.12 6.13 -12.49
CA PHE A 94 -9.42 6.54 -12.99
C PHE A 94 -9.48 6.40 -14.52
N ASP A 95 -10.65 6.59 -15.13
CA ASP A 95 -10.69 6.73 -16.58
C ASP A 95 -9.65 7.75 -17.07
N VAL A 96 -9.16 7.53 -18.29
CA VAL A 96 -8.05 8.30 -18.86
C VAL A 96 -8.31 9.82 -18.80
N ILE A 97 -9.56 10.24 -19.00
CA ILE A 97 -9.94 11.66 -18.98
C ILE A 97 -9.81 12.24 -17.58
N THR A 98 -10.32 11.53 -16.57
CA THR A 98 -10.21 11.94 -15.17
C THR A 98 -8.75 11.98 -14.72
N HIS A 99 -7.95 11.00 -15.10
CA HIS A 99 -6.52 10.99 -14.80
C HIS A 99 -5.80 12.21 -15.41
N PHE A 100 -6.02 12.52 -16.68
CA PHE A 100 -5.42 13.71 -17.31
C PHE A 100 -5.90 15.02 -16.69
N ARG A 101 -7.18 15.12 -16.31
CA ARG A 101 -7.70 16.31 -15.59
C ARG A 101 -7.02 16.49 -14.25
N MET A 102 -6.80 15.41 -13.51
CA MET A 102 -6.08 15.43 -12.23
C MET A 102 -4.64 15.90 -12.42
N LEU A 103 -3.89 15.29 -13.37
CA LEU A 103 -2.51 15.69 -13.66
C LEU A 103 -2.43 17.15 -14.09
N LYS A 104 -3.35 17.61 -14.96
CA LYS A 104 -3.43 19.02 -15.35
C LYS A 104 -3.63 19.92 -14.13
N ARG A 105 -4.56 19.58 -13.25
CA ARG A 105 -4.84 20.37 -12.04
C ARG A 105 -3.64 20.44 -11.10
N ILE A 106 -2.92 19.33 -10.92
CA ILE A 106 -1.68 19.29 -10.12
C ILE A 106 -0.64 20.26 -10.74
N ARG A 107 -0.43 20.20 -12.06
CA ARG A 107 0.50 21.10 -12.75
C ARG A 107 0.10 22.58 -12.62
N ASP A 108 -1.17 22.90 -12.82
CA ASP A 108 -1.69 24.27 -12.69
C ASP A 108 -1.42 24.84 -11.28
N VAL A 109 -1.69 24.04 -10.23
CA VAL A 109 -1.43 24.44 -8.84
C VAL A 109 0.06 24.54 -8.56
N TYR A 110 0.88 23.59 -9.05
CA TYR A 110 2.31 23.61 -8.89
C TYR A 110 2.93 24.88 -9.50
N TYR A 111 2.65 25.17 -10.76
CA TYR A 111 3.23 26.34 -11.42
C TYR A 111 2.77 27.65 -10.80
N LYS A 112 1.54 27.71 -10.32
CA LYS A 112 1.01 28.91 -9.68
C LYS A 112 1.60 29.20 -8.31
N HIS A 113 1.88 28.16 -7.51
CA HIS A 113 2.18 28.33 -6.10
C HIS A 113 3.51 27.73 -5.63
N PHE A 114 4.06 26.74 -6.32
CA PHE A 114 5.17 25.91 -5.84
C PHE A 114 6.37 25.80 -6.78
N SER A 115 6.34 26.45 -7.96
CA SER A 115 7.43 26.39 -8.94
C SER A 115 8.77 26.89 -8.37
N HIS A 116 8.74 27.80 -7.39
CA HIS A 116 9.91 28.32 -6.72
C HIS A 116 10.65 27.28 -5.86
N LEU A 117 10.04 26.13 -5.56
CA LEU A 117 10.66 25.07 -4.78
C LEU A 117 11.63 24.20 -5.58
N GLY A 118 11.68 24.35 -6.91
CA GLY A 118 12.57 23.57 -7.78
C GLY A 118 12.30 22.06 -7.82
N ILE A 119 11.13 21.61 -7.36
CA ILE A 119 10.75 20.18 -7.39
C ILE A 119 10.44 19.76 -8.82
N ASN A 120 10.87 18.57 -9.23
CA ASN A 120 10.51 18.03 -10.54
C ASN A 120 8.99 17.84 -10.63
N ILE A 121 8.35 18.46 -11.62
CA ILE A 121 6.89 18.45 -11.78
C ILE A 121 6.34 17.05 -12.08
N GLU A 122 7.04 16.22 -12.82
CA GLU A 122 6.59 14.86 -13.13
C GLU A 122 6.63 13.98 -11.87
N TYR A 123 7.66 14.13 -11.04
CA TYR A 123 7.72 13.51 -9.73
C TYR A 123 6.56 13.97 -8.84
N ALA A 124 6.30 15.27 -8.78
CA ALA A 124 5.19 15.83 -8.00
C ALA A 124 3.82 15.31 -8.50
N CYS A 125 3.62 15.24 -9.81
CA CYS A 125 2.42 14.66 -10.40
C CYS A 125 2.23 13.20 -10.01
N GLY A 126 3.27 12.37 -10.12
CA GLY A 126 3.24 10.96 -9.73
C GLY A 126 2.93 10.79 -8.25
N ALA A 127 3.65 11.48 -7.37
CA ALA A 127 3.47 11.37 -5.93
C ALA A 127 2.07 11.82 -5.47
N ILE A 128 1.59 12.97 -5.94
CA ILE A 128 0.28 13.50 -5.53
C ILE A 128 -0.87 12.65 -6.07
N SER A 129 -0.77 12.19 -7.33
CA SER A 129 -1.81 11.33 -7.91
C SER A 129 -1.90 9.98 -7.20
N ASN A 130 -0.76 9.39 -6.83
CA ASN A 130 -0.74 8.16 -6.05
C ASN A 130 -1.38 8.36 -4.67
N GLN A 131 -0.99 9.40 -3.94
CA GLN A 131 -1.59 9.70 -2.63
C GLN A 131 -3.11 9.94 -2.70
N ALA A 132 -3.59 10.61 -3.75
CA ALA A 132 -5.02 10.78 -3.96
C ALA A 132 -5.73 9.44 -4.22
N ALA A 133 -5.10 8.56 -4.98
CA ALA A 133 -5.59 7.21 -5.21
C ALA A 133 -5.62 6.39 -3.92
N ASP A 134 -4.54 6.40 -3.12
CA ASP A 134 -4.45 5.71 -1.84
C ASP A 134 -5.57 6.15 -0.86
N ILE A 135 -5.87 7.45 -0.78
CA ILE A 135 -6.96 7.93 0.06
C ILE A 135 -8.30 7.33 -0.37
N ILE A 136 -8.57 7.25 -1.66
CA ILE A 136 -9.83 6.70 -2.19
C ILE A 136 -9.90 5.19 -1.93
N VAL A 137 -8.85 4.48 -2.24
CA VAL A 137 -8.72 3.03 -2.06
C VAL A 137 -8.89 2.64 -0.59
N ASP A 138 -8.13 3.29 0.30
CA ASP A 138 -8.19 2.99 1.73
C ASP A 138 -9.53 3.39 2.35
N THR A 139 -10.15 4.47 1.88
CA THR A 139 -11.50 4.84 2.30
C THR A 139 -12.52 3.77 1.92
N LYS A 140 -12.46 3.21 0.70
CA LYS A 140 -13.32 2.09 0.29
C LYS A 140 -13.08 0.85 1.13
N ASN A 141 -11.82 0.51 1.38
CA ASN A 141 -11.45 -0.62 2.23
C ASN A 141 -11.91 -0.41 3.68
N TYR A 142 -11.81 0.81 4.20
CA TYR A 142 -12.32 1.14 5.53
C TYR A 142 -13.82 0.91 5.65
N TYR A 143 -14.62 1.33 4.70
CA TYR A 143 -16.08 1.11 4.74
C TYR A 143 -16.46 -0.37 4.65
N ARG A 144 -15.65 -1.21 4.02
CA ARG A 144 -15.92 -2.65 3.89
C ARG A 144 -15.31 -3.48 5.03
N HIS A 145 -14.13 -3.08 5.52
CA HIS A 145 -13.27 -3.84 6.43
C HIS A 145 -12.68 -2.95 7.53
N SER A 146 -13.51 -2.10 8.15
CA SER A 146 -13.07 -1.00 9.03
C SER A 146 -12.05 -1.38 10.10
N LYS A 147 -12.28 -2.49 10.81
CA LYS A 147 -11.40 -2.90 11.91
C LYS A 147 -10.00 -3.30 11.43
N GLU A 148 -9.94 -4.06 10.32
CA GLU A 148 -8.67 -4.54 9.78
C GLU A 148 -7.89 -3.40 9.13
N THR A 149 -8.57 -2.56 8.35
CA THR A 149 -7.96 -1.40 7.67
C THR A 149 -7.43 -0.40 8.69
N LEU A 150 -8.24 -0.03 9.68
CA LEU A 150 -7.84 0.92 10.73
C LEU A 150 -6.65 0.38 11.55
N LYS A 151 -6.67 -0.92 11.90
CA LYS A 151 -5.57 -1.54 12.62
C LYS A 151 -4.28 -1.50 11.79
N SER A 152 -4.33 -1.83 10.51
CA SER A 152 -3.17 -1.81 9.62
C SER A 152 -2.58 -0.40 9.50
N GLU A 153 -3.41 0.63 9.32
CA GLU A 153 -2.98 2.02 9.28
C GLU A 153 -2.29 2.46 10.59
N ILE A 154 -2.88 2.13 11.75
CA ILE A 154 -2.30 2.43 13.05
C ILE A 154 -0.97 1.71 13.25
N ASP A 155 -0.89 0.44 12.88
CA ASP A 155 0.32 -0.35 13.03
C ASP A 155 1.42 0.15 12.08
N TRP A 156 1.07 0.54 10.86
CA TRP A 156 1.99 1.18 9.92
C TRP A 156 2.56 2.50 10.48
N ILE A 157 1.72 3.34 11.09
CA ILE A 157 2.14 4.58 11.76
C ILE A 157 3.09 4.27 12.92
N LYS A 158 2.83 3.24 13.71
CA LYS A 158 3.68 2.85 14.85
C LYS A 158 5.03 2.28 14.42
N ILE A 159 5.05 1.48 13.33
CA ILE A 159 6.26 0.80 12.85
C ILE A 159 7.17 1.77 12.09
N GLY A 160 6.58 2.61 11.23
CA GLY A 160 7.34 3.47 10.31
C GLY A 160 7.65 4.85 10.83
N ALA A 161 6.96 5.31 11.87
CA ALA A 161 6.94 6.69 12.20
C ALA A 161 7.09 6.96 13.70
N ASN A 162 8.26 7.34 14.07
CA ASN A 162 8.27 8.52 14.90
C ASN A 162 7.45 9.60 14.17
N ILE A 163 6.18 9.82 14.59
CA ILE A 163 5.25 10.76 13.91
C ILE A 163 5.89 12.15 13.74
N SER A 164 6.84 12.52 14.59
CA SER A 164 7.62 13.75 14.48
C SER A 164 8.54 13.76 13.25
N ALA A 165 9.02 12.61 12.80
CA ALA A 165 9.88 12.47 11.63
C ALA A 165 9.10 12.16 10.33
N CYS A 166 7.79 11.88 10.43
CA CYS A 166 6.96 11.62 9.27
C CYS A 166 6.93 12.86 8.35
N PRO A 167 7.19 12.71 7.04
CA PRO A 167 7.10 13.81 6.09
C PRO A 167 5.73 14.51 6.13
N ARG A 168 5.69 15.81 5.91
CA ARG A 168 4.45 16.62 5.98
C ARG A 168 3.33 16.08 5.09
N HIS A 169 3.67 15.55 3.92
CA HIS A 169 2.69 14.98 2.99
C HIS A 169 2.03 13.71 3.53
N CYS A 170 2.78 12.85 4.20
CA CYS A 170 2.20 11.68 4.88
C CYS A 170 1.26 12.09 6.02
N LYS A 171 1.66 13.10 6.82
CA LYS A 171 0.77 13.65 7.86
C LYS A 171 -0.53 14.18 7.28
N LEU A 172 -0.47 14.90 6.17
CA LEU A 172 -1.65 15.42 5.49
C LEU A 172 -2.56 14.28 5.00
N MET A 173 -1.98 13.23 4.43
CA MET A 173 -2.73 12.05 4.00
C MET A 173 -3.48 11.40 5.17
N PHE A 174 -2.81 11.18 6.31
CA PHE A 174 -3.46 10.60 7.49
C PHE A 174 -4.57 11.49 8.05
N LEU A 175 -4.32 12.80 8.17
CA LEU A 175 -5.34 13.75 8.63
C LEU A 175 -6.53 13.79 7.68
N THR A 176 -6.31 13.64 6.37
CA THR A 176 -7.40 13.57 5.38
C THR A 176 -8.21 12.29 5.54
N LYS A 177 -7.55 11.14 5.72
CA LYS A 177 -8.25 9.88 6.00
C LYS A 177 -9.04 9.96 7.31
N GLU A 178 -8.44 10.45 8.38
CA GLU A 178 -9.12 10.64 9.68
C GLU A 178 -10.36 11.54 9.57
N ALA A 179 -10.29 12.61 8.77
CA ALA A 179 -11.45 13.51 8.57
C ALA A 179 -12.57 12.88 7.73
N ILE A 180 -12.27 11.86 6.92
CA ILE A 180 -13.25 11.17 6.06
C ILE A 180 -13.87 9.97 6.79
N TRP A 181 -13.10 9.26 7.62
CA TRP A 181 -13.48 8.04 8.32
C TRP A 181 -14.16 8.32 9.66
#